data_03a5cfecc759a207255d3533b4460d13
#
_entry.id   03a5cfecc759a207255d3533b4460d13
#
_cell.length_a   1.000
_cell.length_b   1.000
_cell.length_c   1.000
_cell.angle_alpha   90.00
_cell.angle_beta   90.00
_cell.angle_gamma   90.00
#
_symmetry.space_group_name_H-M   'P 1'
#
loop_
_entity.id
_entity.type
_entity.pdbx_description
1 polymer ?
#
loop_
_entity_poly.entity_id
_entity_poly.type
_entity_poly.pdbx_seq_one_letter_code
_entity_poly.pdbx_strand_id
1 'polypeptide(L)'
;MEQGRAKHGPGPDSEVILTNEFASVRVSVDRRGHSPRLRVEDLESGGSVLIDPLELASFTEADDDDRIRWLLVGRYRPGAGT
;
A
#
# COMPACT_ATOMS: atom_id res chain seq x y z
N MET A 1 -20.74 4.10 18.35
CA MET A 1 -20.43 4.03 18.12
C MET A 1 -20.13 3.81 17.81
N GLU A 2 -19.94 3.83 17.58
CA GLU A 2 -19.52 3.66 17.25
C GLU A 2 -19.14 3.32 16.88
N GLN A 3 -19.01 3.05 16.72
CA GLN A 3 -18.59 2.71 16.29
C GLN A 3 -18.48 2.28 15.82
N GLY A 4 -18.47 2.19 15.83
CA GLY A 4 -18.28 1.77 15.32
C GLY A 4 -18.30 1.58 14.79
N ARG A 5 -18.19 1.77 14.53
CA ARG A 5 -18.20 1.57 14.01
C ARG A 5 -17.85 1.28 13.42
N ALA A 6 -17.47 1.24 13.46
CA ALA A 6 -17.08 0.92 12.92
C ALA A 6 -17.07 0.35 12.54
N LYS A 7 -17.20 0.22 12.70
CA LYS A 7 -17.26 -0.44 12.11
C LYS A 7 -17.54 -0.36 11.31
N HIS A 8 -17.53 0.27 10.98
CA HIS A 8 -17.56 0.38 10.01
C HIS A 8 -16.84 0.74 9.38
N GLY A 9 -16.84 1.31 10.19
CA GLY A 9 -15.68 1.45 9.42
C GLY A 9 -15.62 0.50 8.27
N PRO A 10 -14.53 0.53 7.57
CA PRO A 10 -14.40 -0.35 6.43
C PRO A 10 -14.54 -1.78 6.89
N GLY A 11 -15.43 -2.49 6.28
CA GLY A 11 -15.54 -3.89 6.51
C GLY A 11 -14.35 -4.62 5.92
N PRO A 12 -14.37 -5.95 5.97
CA PRO A 12 -13.23 -6.73 5.46
C PRO A 12 -12.98 -6.52 3.98
N ASP A 13 -13.98 -6.04 3.26
CA ASP A 13 -13.83 -5.81 1.82
C ASP A 13 -13.58 -4.35 1.50
N SER A 14 -13.33 -3.56 2.51
CA SER A 14 -13.15 -2.13 2.29
C SER A 14 -11.84 -1.84 1.62
N GLU A 15 -11.90 -0.86 0.75
CA GLU A 15 -10.76 -0.41 0.00
C GLU A 15 -10.57 1.07 0.22
N VAL A 16 -9.33 1.49 0.21
CA VAL A 16 -8.98 2.90 0.30
C VAL A 16 -8.13 3.24 -0.92
N ILE A 17 -8.46 4.34 -1.55
CA ILE A 17 -7.68 4.82 -2.69
C ILE A 17 -6.88 6.03 -2.24
N LEU A 18 -5.57 5.94 -2.43
CA LEU A 18 -4.64 7.03 -2.13
C LEU A 18 -4.10 7.52 -3.46
N THR A 19 -4.33 8.79 -3.73
CA THR A 19 -3.96 9.32 -5.04
C THR A 19 -3.40 10.73 -4.90
N ASN A 20 -2.47 11.04 -5.76
CA ASN A 20 -1.99 12.40 -5.93
C ASN A 20 -1.61 12.55 -7.41
N GLU A 21 -0.92 13.63 -7.74
CA GLU A 21 -0.57 13.88 -9.14
C GLU A 21 0.45 12.89 -9.68
N PHE A 22 1.11 12.11 -8.83
CA PHE A 22 2.17 11.21 -9.24
C PHE A 22 1.75 9.75 -9.27
N ALA A 23 0.79 9.35 -8.44
CA ALA A 23 0.45 7.94 -8.31
C ALA A 23 -0.95 7.78 -7.78
N SER A 24 -1.53 6.64 -8.07
CA SER A 24 -2.84 6.26 -7.54
C SER A 24 -2.78 4.78 -7.17
N VAL A 25 -3.07 4.48 -5.91
CA VAL A 25 -3.02 3.10 -5.43
C VAL A 25 -4.29 2.77 -4.68
N ARG A 26 -4.68 1.50 -4.78
CA ARG A 26 -5.77 0.95 -3.99
C ARG A 26 -5.17 0.05 -2.91
N VAL A 27 -5.63 0.25 -1.68
CA VAL A 27 -5.14 -0.50 -0.53
C VAL A 27 -6.31 -1.24 0.09
N SER A 28 -6.14 -2.51 0.36
CA SER A 28 -7.18 -3.32 0.98
C SER A 28 -6.54 -4.42 1.82
N VAL A 29 -7.35 -5.07 2.64
CA VAL A 29 -6.86 -6.17 3.47
C VAL A 29 -7.28 -7.48 2.80
N ASP A 30 -6.32 -8.35 2.58
CA ASP A 30 -6.55 -9.68 2.04
C ASP A 30 -6.53 -10.67 3.20
N ARG A 31 -7.66 -11.33 3.44
CA ARG A 31 -7.81 -12.26 4.55
C ARG A 31 -7.93 -13.71 4.09
N ARG A 32 -7.59 -14.00 2.86
CA ARG A 32 -7.76 -15.35 2.30
C ARG A 32 -6.75 -16.35 2.81
N GLY A 33 -5.59 -15.90 3.29
CA GLY A 33 -4.55 -16.78 3.78
C GLY A 33 -4.63 -17.00 5.28
N HIS A 34 -3.58 -17.57 5.84
CA HIS A 34 -3.50 -17.85 7.26
C HIS A 34 -3.41 -16.60 8.11
N SER A 35 -2.88 -15.54 7.56
CA SER A 35 -2.82 -14.26 8.27
C SER A 35 -3.24 -13.16 7.31
N PRO A 36 -3.76 -12.07 7.84
CA PRO A 36 -4.14 -10.96 6.98
C PRO A 36 -2.91 -10.31 6.37
N ARG A 37 -3.05 -9.86 5.14
CA ARG A 37 -1.98 -9.15 4.44
C ARG A 37 -2.56 -7.90 3.82
N LEU A 38 -1.70 -6.91 3.64
CA LEU A 38 -2.12 -5.70 2.94
C LEU A 38 -1.92 -5.89 1.45
N ARG A 39 -2.98 -5.69 0.69
CA ARG A 39 -2.88 -5.70 -0.76
C ARG A 39 -2.74 -4.27 -1.24
N VAL A 40 -1.70 -4.01 -2.01
CA VAL A 40 -1.46 -2.70 -2.61
C VAL A 40 -1.49 -2.88 -4.12
N GLU A 41 -2.29 -2.09 -4.77
CA GLU A 41 -2.50 -2.19 -6.22
C GLU A 41 -2.25 -0.84 -6.85
N ASP A 42 -1.32 -0.81 -7.81
CA ASP A 42 -1.07 0.40 -8.59
C ASP A 42 -2.14 0.49 -9.66
N LEU A 43 -2.97 1.51 -9.58
CA LEU A 43 -4.11 1.63 -10.48
C LEU A 43 -3.71 2.08 -11.89
N GLU A 44 -2.50 2.57 -12.05
CA GLU A 44 -2.03 2.98 -13.37
C GLU A 44 -1.40 1.84 -14.14
N SER A 45 -0.60 1.03 -13.47
CA SER A 45 0.08 -0.08 -14.14
C SER A 45 -0.66 -1.40 -14.02
N GLY A 46 -1.52 -1.52 -13.02
CA GLY A 46 -2.20 -2.78 -12.72
C GLY A 46 -1.38 -3.73 -11.87
N GLY A 47 -0.15 -3.36 -11.51
CA GLY A 47 0.67 -4.19 -10.63
C GLY A 47 0.12 -4.23 -9.23
N SER A 48 0.33 -5.35 -8.55
CA SER A 48 -0.12 -5.46 -7.16
C SER A 48 0.84 -6.33 -6.36
N VAL A 49 0.78 -6.15 -5.04
CA VAL A 49 1.62 -6.89 -4.11
C VAL A 49 0.82 -7.15 -2.83
N LEU A 50 1.13 -8.28 -2.19
CA LEU A 50 0.60 -8.59 -0.88
C LEU A 50 1.74 -8.46 0.12
N ILE A 51 1.52 -7.70 1.18
CA ILE A 51 2.54 -7.40 2.16
C ILE A 51 2.06 -7.92 3.50
N ASP A 52 2.88 -8.76 4.16
CA ASP A 52 2.50 -9.32 5.44
C ASP A 52 2.77 -8.32 6.58
N PRO A 53 2.23 -8.59 7.77
CA PRO A 53 2.38 -7.64 8.88
C PRO A 53 3.83 -7.37 9.26
N LEU A 54 4.70 -8.36 9.17
CA LEU A 54 6.10 -8.16 9.53
C LEU A 54 6.80 -7.24 8.53
N GLU A 55 6.52 -7.45 7.24
CA GLU A 55 7.05 -6.57 6.21
C GLU A 55 6.56 -5.14 6.40
N LEU A 56 5.26 -5.00 6.70
CA LEU A 56 4.70 -3.67 6.95
C LEU A 56 5.34 -3.01 8.15
N ALA A 57 5.54 -3.76 9.23
CA ALA A 57 6.19 -3.21 10.41
C ALA A 57 7.59 -2.73 10.10
N SER A 58 8.28 -3.43 9.18
CA SER A 58 9.63 -3.05 8.79
C SER A 58 9.69 -1.67 8.16
N PHE A 59 8.61 -1.26 7.50
CA PHE A 59 8.60 0.07 6.88
C PHE A 59 8.73 1.18 7.90
N THR A 60 8.35 0.95 9.14
CA THR A 60 8.47 1.96 10.18
C THR A 60 9.92 2.21 10.59
N GLU A 61 10.81 1.27 10.25
CA GLU A 61 12.24 1.39 10.54
C GLU A 61 13.01 1.96 9.37
N ALA A 62 12.37 2.17 8.23
CA ALA A 62 13.04 2.65 7.04
C ALA A 62 13.43 4.11 7.20
N ASP A 63 14.62 4.44 6.73
CA ASP A 63 15.06 5.82 6.69
C ASP A 63 14.81 6.41 5.29
N ASP A 64 15.21 7.66 5.11
CA ASP A 64 14.96 8.34 3.84
C ASP A 64 15.68 7.68 2.68
N ASP A 65 16.88 7.17 2.91
CA ASP A 65 17.64 6.50 1.85
C ASP A 65 16.94 5.23 1.39
N ASP A 66 16.37 4.46 2.32
CA ASP A 66 15.60 3.27 1.96
C ASP A 66 14.41 3.64 1.10
N ARG A 67 13.72 4.70 1.47
CA ARG A 67 12.52 5.12 0.76
C ARG A 67 12.84 5.61 -0.63
N ILE A 68 13.96 6.31 -0.78
CA ILE A 68 14.41 6.74 -2.10
C ILE A 68 14.74 5.54 -2.98
N ARG A 69 15.39 4.52 -2.42
CA ARG A 69 15.69 3.31 -3.18
C ARG A 69 14.44 2.62 -3.69
N TRP A 70 13.37 2.62 -2.89
CA TRP A 70 12.11 2.03 -3.34
C TRP A 70 11.55 2.77 -4.54
N LEU A 71 11.66 4.09 -4.55
CA LEU A 71 11.22 4.87 -5.70
C LEU A 71 12.05 4.55 -6.94
N LEU A 72 13.32 4.21 -6.75
CA LEU A 72 14.21 3.92 -7.86
C LEU A 72 13.87 2.61 -8.57
N VAL A 73 13.24 1.66 -7.88
CA VAL A 73 12.88 0.41 -8.53
C VAL A 73 11.55 0.53 -9.28
N GLY A 74 10.83 1.63 -9.10
CA GLY A 74 9.56 1.85 -9.77
C GLY A 74 9.68 2.81 -10.92
N ARG A 75 8.56 3.40 -11.28
CA ARG A 75 8.51 4.36 -12.39
C ARG A 75 9.17 5.70 -12.06
N TYR A 76 9.34 5.95 -10.77
CA TYR A 76 9.88 7.22 -10.31
C TYR A 76 11.36 7.12 -10.07
N ARG A 77 12.11 7.15 -11.14
CA ARG A 77 13.55 7.19 -11.04
C ARG A 77 13.99 8.63 -11.29
N PRO A 78 14.56 9.32 -10.31
CA PRO A 78 15.06 10.66 -10.56
C PRO A 78 15.99 10.66 -11.74
N GLY A 79 15.71 11.49 -12.72
CA GLY A 79 16.52 11.57 -13.92
C GLY A 79 16.32 10.47 -14.93
N ALA A 80 15.52 9.45 -14.62
CA ALA A 80 15.29 8.37 -15.56
C ALA A 80 14.02 8.64 -16.35
N GLY A 81 14.02 8.26 -17.60
CA GLY A 81 12.84 8.38 -18.44
C GLY A 81 12.54 9.80 -18.89
N THR A 82 13.42 10.68 -18.63
CA THR A 82 13.23 12.07 -19.03
C THR A 82 13.96 12.35 -20.32
#